data_402eb92089122c6a3b39c518a81b465f
#
_entry.id   402eb92089122c6a3b39c518a81b465f
#
_cell.length_a   1.000
_cell.length_b   1.000
_cell.length_c   1.000
_cell.angle_alpha   90.00
_cell.angle_beta   90.00
_cell.angle_gamma   90.00
#
_symmetry.space_group_name_H-M   'P 1'
#
loop_
_entity.id
_entity.type
_entity.pdbx_description
1 polymer ?
#
loop_
_entity_poly.entity_id
_entity_poly.type
_entity_poly.pdbx_seq_one_letter_code
_entity_poly.pdbx_strand_id
1 'polypeptide(L)'
;MVSALMASVALTACNPTFNWRDVRPENTRLSLLMPCKPDKAQKTVPMTGQPTELVLLSCDAGSVTFAVAVVDVKDTSKVAATLAQWQSATLANMKAAPATSGAAFKLTGLASGAVLFKATGKRANGQAVSSQAAYFAQGSQVFQAVMYADKIAPDVADTFFSGLKFE
;
A
#
# COMPACT_ATOMS: atom_id res chain seq x y z
N MET A 1 -29.20 54.07 -20.79
CA MET A 1 -28.15 53.48 -19.91
C MET A 1 -28.57 52.06 -19.59
N VAL A 2 -27.98 51.07 -20.26
CA VAL A 2 -28.27 49.64 -20.04
C VAL A 2 -27.07 49.07 -19.29
N SER A 3 -27.25 48.78 -17.95
CA SER A 3 -26.24 48.12 -17.15
C SER A 3 -26.27 46.61 -17.41
N ALA A 4 -25.23 46.13 -18.06
CA ALA A 4 -25.00 44.68 -18.22
C ALA A 4 -24.45 44.08 -16.94
N LEU A 5 -25.26 43.24 -16.29
CA LEU A 5 -24.86 42.46 -15.10
C LEU A 5 -24.08 41.24 -15.60
N MET A 6 -22.75 41.24 -15.46
CA MET A 6 -21.91 40.06 -15.70
C MET A 6 -22.07 39.09 -14.52
N ALA A 7 -22.77 38.00 -14.72
CA ALA A 7 -22.84 36.90 -13.78
C ALA A 7 -21.55 36.08 -13.90
N SER A 8 -20.65 36.17 -12.89
CA SER A 8 -19.48 35.32 -12.78
C SER A 8 -19.90 33.92 -12.32
N VAL A 9 -19.85 32.96 -13.22
CA VAL A 9 -20.04 31.52 -12.89
C VAL A 9 -18.75 31.02 -12.22
N ALA A 10 -18.78 30.88 -10.92
CA ALA A 10 -17.71 30.20 -10.18
C ALA A 10 -17.79 28.70 -10.48
N LEU A 11 -16.86 28.20 -11.31
CA LEU A 11 -16.63 26.76 -11.50
C LEU A 11 -16.02 26.21 -10.20
N THR A 12 -16.86 25.60 -9.35
CA THR A 12 -16.40 24.78 -8.25
C THR A 12 -15.80 23.51 -8.86
N ALA A 13 -14.47 23.46 -8.97
CA ALA A 13 -13.75 22.23 -9.33
C ALA A 13 -13.93 21.22 -8.19
N CYS A 14 -14.85 20.25 -8.35
CA CYS A 14 -14.92 19.08 -7.47
C CYS A 14 -13.67 18.24 -7.71
N ASN A 15 -12.68 18.36 -6.83
CA ASN A 15 -11.56 17.42 -6.79
C ASN A 15 -12.06 16.12 -6.14
N PRO A 16 -12.05 14.98 -6.86
CA PRO A 16 -12.47 13.71 -6.27
C PRO A 16 -11.52 13.33 -5.13
N THR A 17 -12.08 12.77 -4.06
CA THR A 17 -11.30 12.29 -2.89
C THR A 17 -10.24 11.26 -3.29
N PHE A 18 -10.57 10.41 -4.26
CA PHE A 18 -9.65 9.43 -4.83
C PHE A 18 -9.47 9.71 -6.33
N ASN A 19 -8.26 10.11 -6.69
CA ASN A 19 -7.86 10.34 -8.08
C ASN A 19 -6.92 9.21 -8.51
N TRP A 20 -7.50 8.03 -8.78
CA TRP A 20 -6.79 6.81 -9.11
C TRP A 20 -5.91 6.97 -10.36
N ARG A 21 -4.66 6.55 -10.23
CA ARG A 21 -3.65 6.62 -11.29
C ARG A 21 -2.74 5.41 -11.27
N ASP A 22 -2.29 5.00 -12.45
CA ASP A 22 -1.27 3.97 -12.58
C ASP A 22 0.07 4.46 -12.04
N VAL A 23 0.69 3.63 -11.20
CA VAL A 23 2.00 3.86 -10.62
C VAL A 23 2.84 2.61 -10.81
N ARG A 24 4.13 2.78 -11.06
CA ARG A 24 5.12 1.70 -11.19
C ARG A 24 6.29 2.01 -10.27
N PRO A 25 6.55 1.20 -9.23
CA PRO A 25 7.78 1.32 -8.45
C PRO A 25 8.99 1.07 -9.35
N GLU A 26 10.00 1.91 -9.24
CA GLU A 26 11.21 1.80 -10.06
C GLU A 26 11.89 0.44 -9.89
N ASN A 27 12.50 -0.06 -10.97
CA ASN A 27 13.23 -1.33 -11.01
C ASN A 27 12.36 -2.56 -10.64
N THR A 28 11.04 -2.47 -10.81
CA THR A 28 10.12 -3.59 -10.63
C THR A 28 9.22 -3.77 -11.85
N ARG A 29 8.57 -4.93 -11.93
CA ARG A 29 7.51 -5.21 -12.92
C ARG A 29 6.11 -4.99 -12.33
N LEU A 30 6.02 -4.50 -11.07
CA LEU A 30 4.76 -4.23 -10.42
C LEU A 30 4.13 -2.95 -11.00
N SER A 31 2.86 -3.03 -11.35
CA SER A 31 1.98 -1.90 -11.65
C SER A 31 0.83 -1.91 -10.66
N LEU A 32 0.39 -0.76 -10.23
CA LEU A 32 -0.69 -0.62 -9.25
C LEU A 32 -1.45 0.69 -9.41
N LEU A 33 -2.66 0.75 -8.84
CA LEU A 33 -3.44 1.97 -8.74
C LEU A 33 -3.18 2.65 -7.39
N MET A 34 -2.80 3.94 -7.43
CA MET A 34 -2.71 4.79 -6.23
C MET A 34 -3.77 5.91 -6.33
N PRO A 35 -4.47 6.24 -5.22
CA PRO A 35 -5.54 7.25 -5.26
C PRO A 35 -5.04 8.69 -5.30
N CYS A 36 -3.75 8.91 -5.24
CA CYS A 36 -3.08 10.21 -5.26
C CYS A 36 -1.65 10.05 -5.82
N LYS A 37 -0.98 11.17 -6.12
CA LYS A 37 0.43 11.15 -6.49
C LYS A 37 1.25 10.70 -5.26
N PRO A 38 1.96 9.57 -5.33
CA PRO A 38 2.72 9.09 -4.17
C PRO A 38 3.98 9.91 -3.95
N ASP A 39 4.33 10.09 -2.69
CA ASP A 39 5.66 10.43 -2.25
C ASP A 39 6.55 9.19 -2.29
N LYS A 40 7.83 9.37 -2.61
CA LYS A 40 8.83 8.31 -2.64
C LYS A 40 9.84 8.52 -1.50
N ALA A 41 10.08 7.47 -0.74
CA ALA A 41 11.13 7.41 0.28
C ALA A 41 11.99 6.17 0.08
N GLN A 42 13.26 6.28 0.46
CA GLN A 42 14.22 5.17 0.49
C GLN A 42 14.89 5.15 1.85
N LYS A 43 15.06 3.96 2.42
CA LYS A 43 15.78 3.77 3.67
C LYS A 43 16.39 2.38 3.75
N THR A 44 17.49 2.26 4.46
CA THR A 44 18.07 0.96 4.80
C THR A 44 17.37 0.38 6.02
N VAL A 45 16.90 -0.85 5.91
CA VAL A 45 16.23 -1.60 6.98
C VAL A 45 16.89 -2.97 7.16
N PRO A 46 16.92 -3.52 8.37
CA PRO A 46 17.41 -4.88 8.56
C PRO A 46 16.35 -5.89 8.09
N MET A 47 16.68 -6.67 7.07
CA MET A 47 15.87 -7.79 6.58
C MET A 47 16.69 -9.07 6.63
N THR A 48 16.18 -10.08 7.34
CA THR A 48 16.87 -11.37 7.53
C THR A 48 18.34 -11.24 7.92
N GLY A 49 18.63 -10.30 8.85
CA GLY A 49 19.98 -10.04 9.36
C GLY A 49 20.91 -9.26 8.44
N GLN A 50 20.41 -8.75 7.31
CA GLN A 50 21.21 -7.96 6.36
C GLN A 50 20.62 -6.55 6.18
N PRO A 51 21.48 -5.51 6.07
CA PRO A 51 21.04 -4.19 5.62
C PRO A 51 20.46 -4.29 4.20
N THR A 52 19.20 -3.90 4.04
CA THR A 52 18.49 -3.99 2.75
C THR A 52 17.83 -2.66 2.44
N GLU A 53 17.96 -2.20 1.20
CA GLU A 53 17.27 -0.99 0.76
C GLU A 53 15.79 -1.26 0.62
N LEU A 54 14.97 -0.46 1.31
CA LEU A 54 13.52 -0.42 1.19
C LEU A 54 13.13 0.82 0.41
N VAL A 55 12.41 0.64 -0.69
CA VAL A 55 11.75 1.72 -1.44
C VAL A 55 10.28 1.74 -1.05
N LEU A 56 9.79 2.91 -0.66
CA LEU A 56 8.42 3.14 -0.24
C LEU A 56 7.76 4.18 -1.15
N LEU A 57 6.58 3.86 -1.65
CA LEU A 57 5.65 4.80 -2.28
C LEU A 57 4.44 4.92 -1.37
N SER A 58 4.05 6.12 -0.98
CA SER A 58 2.89 6.32 -0.12
C SER A 58 2.14 7.62 -0.44
N CYS A 59 0.85 7.63 -0.19
CA CYS A 59 0.05 8.84 -0.22
C CYS A 59 -1.19 8.72 0.67
N ASP A 60 -1.73 9.87 1.09
CA ASP A 60 -2.94 9.95 1.90
C ASP A 60 -4.10 10.49 1.08
N ALA A 61 -5.23 9.80 1.10
CA ALA A 61 -6.48 10.21 0.47
C ALA A 61 -7.68 9.69 1.26
N GLY A 62 -8.70 10.52 1.47
CA GLY A 62 -9.94 10.12 2.16
C GLY A 62 -9.72 9.56 3.56
N SER A 63 -8.79 10.11 4.34
CA SER A 63 -8.41 9.62 5.67
C SER A 63 -7.80 8.21 5.68
N VAL A 64 -7.34 7.74 4.53
CA VAL A 64 -6.65 6.47 4.35
C VAL A 64 -5.22 6.73 3.91
N THR A 65 -4.24 6.09 4.55
CA THR A 65 -2.86 6.00 4.07
C THR A 65 -2.73 4.77 3.19
N PHE A 66 -2.24 4.96 1.98
CA PHE A 66 -1.92 3.91 1.02
C PHE A 66 -0.41 3.82 0.87
N ALA A 67 0.13 2.63 0.92
CA ALA A 67 1.57 2.44 0.76
C ALA A 67 1.89 1.16 0.00
N VAL A 68 2.94 1.22 -0.81
CA VAL A 68 3.58 0.06 -1.40
C VAL A 68 5.08 0.15 -1.14
N ALA A 69 5.61 -0.89 -0.57
CA ALA A 69 7.02 -0.98 -0.27
C ALA A 69 7.64 -2.21 -0.95
N VAL A 70 8.88 -2.08 -1.37
CA VAL A 70 9.65 -3.16 -2.00
C VAL A 70 11.05 -3.21 -1.42
N VAL A 71 11.52 -4.43 -1.20
CA VAL A 71 12.92 -4.76 -0.91
C VAL A 71 13.40 -5.82 -1.89
N ASP A 72 14.65 -5.75 -2.31
CA ASP A 72 15.29 -6.81 -3.08
C ASP A 72 16.32 -7.51 -2.20
N VAL A 73 15.99 -8.72 -1.79
CA VAL A 73 16.85 -9.52 -0.89
C VAL A 73 18.00 -10.21 -1.61
N LYS A 74 18.09 -10.08 -2.95
CA LYS A 74 19.15 -10.63 -3.82
C LYS A 74 19.31 -12.15 -3.79
N ASP A 75 18.57 -12.82 -2.93
CA ASP A 75 18.63 -14.26 -2.68
C ASP A 75 17.21 -14.81 -2.51
N THR A 76 16.75 -15.60 -3.46
CA THR A 76 15.41 -16.15 -3.47
C THR A 76 15.13 -17.08 -2.30
N SER A 77 16.16 -17.69 -1.71
CA SER A 77 16.02 -18.54 -0.52
C SER A 77 15.60 -17.76 0.74
N LYS A 78 15.82 -16.45 0.77
CA LYS A 78 15.46 -15.56 1.88
C LYS A 78 14.05 -14.97 1.76
N VAL A 79 13.39 -15.14 0.62
CA VAL A 79 12.09 -14.52 0.34
C VAL A 79 11.02 -14.91 1.37
N ALA A 80 10.86 -16.20 1.66
CA ALA A 80 9.86 -16.67 2.60
C ALA A 80 10.09 -16.12 4.03
N ALA A 81 11.34 -16.12 4.48
CA ALA A 81 11.69 -15.56 5.78
C ALA A 81 11.47 -14.05 5.85
N THR A 82 11.77 -13.33 4.76
CA THR A 82 11.54 -11.89 4.65
C THR A 82 10.05 -11.55 4.71
N LEU A 83 9.19 -12.28 3.99
CA LEU A 83 7.73 -12.12 4.04
C LEU A 83 7.20 -12.30 5.46
N ALA A 84 7.61 -13.38 6.14
CA ALA A 84 7.20 -13.67 7.51
C ALA A 84 7.69 -12.60 8.51
N GLN A 85 8.95 -12.19 8.41
CA GLN A 85 9.53 -11.14 9.24
C GLN A 85 8.80 -9.81 9.04
N TRP A 86 8.53 -9.43 7.80
CA TRP A 86 7.86 -8.16 7.48
C TRP A 86 6.44 -8.11 8.02
N GLN A 87 5.69 -9.19 7.84
CA GLN A 87 4.35 -9.31 8.41
C GLN A 87 4.37 -9.17 9.93
N SER A 88 5.27 -9.91 10.61
CA SER A 88 5.41 -9.86 12.08
C SER A 88 5.78 -8.45 12.55
N ALA A 89 6.71 -7.77 11.86
CA ALA A 89 7.11 -6.40 12.17
C ALA A 89 5.95 -5.40 12.01
N THR A 90 5.14 -5.56 10.96
CA THR A 90 3.97 -4.70 10.74
C THR A 90 2.96 -4.83 11.87
N LEU A 91 2.63 -6.06 12.27
CA LEU A 91 1.72 -6.33 13.39
C LEU A 91 2.26 -5.79 14.72
N ALA A 92 3.56 -6.00 14.99
CA ALA A 92 4.22 -5.49 16.19
C ALA A 92 4.19 -3.96 16.25
N ASN A 93 4.49 -3.28 15.13
CA ASN A 93 4.45 -1.81 15.04
C ASN A 93 3.05 -1.24 15.29
N MET A 94 2.02 -1.96 14.90
CA MET A 94 0.62 -1.61 15.17
C MET A 94 0.15 -2.03 16.56
N LYS A 95 0.97 -2.74 17.35
CA LYS A 95 0.51 -3.40 18.59
C LYS A 95 -0.73 -4.25 18.36
N ALA A 96 -0.85 -4.86 17.18
CA ALA A 96 -1.94 -5.73 16.81
C ALA A 96 -1.72 -7.14 17.36
N ALA A 97 -2.82 -7.86 17.59
CA ALA A 97 -2.73 -9.30 17.85
C ALA A 97 -2.13 -10.02 16.62
N PRO A 98 -1.41 -11.14 16.81
CA PRO A 98 -0.93 -11.94 15.71
C PRO A 98 -2.09 -12.30 14.78
N ALA A 99 -1.91 -12.15 13.47
CA ALA A 99 -2.90 -12.59 12.51
C ALA A 99 -2.99 -14.12 12.55
N THR A 100 -4.19 -14.64 12.76
CA THR A 100 -4.42 -16.09 12.85
C THR A 100 -4.37 -16.77 11.48
N SER A 101 -4.73 -16.06 10.42
CA SER A 101 -4.64 -16.54 9.03
C SER A 101 -4.73 -15.36 8.06
N GLY A 102 -4.06 -15.49 6.92
CA GLY A 102 -4.28 -14.60 5.78
C GLY A 102 -5.21 -15.24 4.76
N ALA A 103 -5.93 -14.44 3.99
CA ALA A 103 -6.71 -14.91 2.87
C ALA A 103 -5.83 -15.00 1.62
N ALA A 104 -5.97 -16.09 0.86
CA ALA A 104 -5.32 -16.19 -0.44
C ALA A 104 -5.82 -15.06 -1.34
N PHE A 105 -4.89 -14.37 -1.97
CA PHE A 105 -5.16 -13.24 -2.83
C PHE A 105 -4.54 -13.49 -4.21
N LYS A 106 -5.38 -13.48 -5.25
CA LYS A 106 -4.90 -13.68 -6.62
C LYS A 106 -4.41 -12.36 -7.19
N LEU A 107 -3.13 -12.31 -7.53
CA LEU A 107 -2.50 -11.16 -8.16
C LEU A 107 -2.15 -11.52 -9.62
N THR A 108 -2.61 -10.69 -10.55
CA THR A 108 -2.38 -10.91 -11.99
C THR A 108 -0.89 -10.89 -12.31
N GLY A 109 -0.42 -11.85 -13.09
CA GLY A 109 1.00 -11.96 -13.49
C GLY A 109 1.91 -12.55 -12.41
N LEU A 110 1.38 -12.99 -11.26
CA LEU A 110 2.12 -13.68 -10.22
C LEU A 110 1.81 -15.17 -10.25
N ALA A 111 2.85 -16.02 -10.38
CA ALA A 111 2.70 -17.47 -10.43
C ALA A 111 2.38 -18.08 -9.05
N SER A 112 2.94 -17.54 -7.97
CA SER A 112 2.67 -17.93 -6.60
C SER A 112 1.69 -16.94 -5.96
N GLY A 113 0.76 -17.42 -5.14
CA GLY A 113 -0.26 -16.58 -4.54
C GLY A 113 0.30 -15.51 -3.61
N ALA A 114 -0.34 -14.36 -3.59
CA ALA A 114 -0.21 -13.36 -2.54
C ALA A 114 -1.11 -13.72 -1.36
N VAL A 115 -0.81 -13.18 -0.18
CA VAL A 115 -1.64 -13.35 1.01
C VAL A 115 -2.06 -11.98 1.52
N LEU A 116 -3.37 -11.79 1.72
CA LEU A 116 -3.97 -10.58 2.27
C LEU A 116 -4.31 -10.80 3.73
N PHE A 117 -3.78 -9.93 4.59
CA PHE A 117 -4.06 -9.91 6.01
C PHE A 117 -4.86 -8.67 6.39
N LYS A 118 -5.79 -8.85 7.33
CA LYS A 118 -6.52 -7.75 7.99
C LYS A 118 -6.11 -7.73 9.45
N ALA A 119 -5.83 -6.55 9.99
CA ALA A 119 -5.48 -6.40 11.38
C ALA A 119 -6.06 -5.10 11.95
N THR A 120 -6.28 -5.09 13.26
CA THR A 120 -6.64 -3.91 14.02
C THR A 120 -5.61 -3.73 15.13
N GLY A 121 -5.11 -2.52 15.29
CA GLY A 121 -4.09 -2.20 16.26
C GLY A 121 -4.19 -0.76 16.72
N LYS A 122 -3.06 -0.17 17.06
CA LYS A 122 -2.96 1.22 17.54
C LYS A 122 -1.87 1.97 16.81
N ARG A 123 -2.11 3.24 16.53
CA ARG A 123 -1.11 4.22 16.09
C ARG A 123 -0.18 4.57 17.25
N ALA A 124 0.93 5.24 16.98
CA ALA A 124 1.86 5.72 18.01
C ALA A 124 1.19 6.62 19.06
N ASN A 125 0.18 7.40 18.67
CA ASN A 125 -0.61 8.25 19.57
C ASN A 125 -1.70 7.50 20.36
N GLY A 126 -1.77 6.17 20.24
CA GLY A 126 -2.74 5.32 20.94
C GLY A 126 -4.12 5.18 20.26
N GLN A 127 -4.40 5.92 19.19
CA GLN A 127 -5.65 5.80 18.45
C GLN A 127 -5.73 4.44 17.75
N ALA A 128 -6.94 3.87 17.68
CA ALA A 128 -7.20 2.64 16.95
C ALA A 128 -6.88 2.83 15.45
N VAL A 129 -6.38 1.79 14.81
CA VAL A 129 -6.12 1.74 13.37
C VAL A 129 -6.43 0.36 12.83
N SER A 130 -7.12 0.33 11.70
CA SER A 130 -7.32 -0.86 10.89
C SER A 130 -6.30 -0.89 9.77
N SER A 131 -5.80 -2.07 9.42
CA SER A 131 -4.97 -2.29 8.25
C SER A 131 -5.46 -3.44 7.39
N GLN A 132 -5.21 -3.32 6.09
CA GLN A 132 -5.24 -4.44 5.15
C GLN A 132 -3.91 -4.43 4.42
N ALA A 133 -3.21 -5.56 4.39
CA ALA A 133 -1.89 -5.67 3.80
C ALA A 133 -1.76 -6.94 2.97
N ALA A 134 -1.36 -6.79 1.71
CA ALA A 134 -0.97 -7.89 0.84
C ALA A 134 0.55 -8.06 0.86
N TYR A 135 1.01 -9.30 1.01
CA TYR A 135 2.41 -9.69 0.97
C TYR A 135 2.63 -10.66 -0.18
N PHE A 136 3.61 -10.38 -1.02
CA PHE A 136 3.92 -11.18 -2.20
C PHE A 136 5.37 -10.97 -2.65
N ALA A 137 5.84 -11.84 -3.55
CA ALA A 137 7.20 -11.74 -4.07
C ALA A 137 7.26 -12.13 -5.54
N GLN A 138 8.22 -11.55 -6.26
CA GLN A 138 8.59 -11.94 -7.61
C GLN A 138 10.13 -12.03 -7.71
N GLY A 139 10.65 -13.23 -7.96
CA GLY A 139 12.09 -13.48 -7.89
C GLY A 139 12.63 -13.20 -6.48
N SER A 140 13.65 -12.36 -6.37
CA SER A 140 14.21 -11.89 -5.10
C SER A 140 13.56 -10.62 -4.54
N GLN A 141 12.60 -10.04 -5.26
CA GLN A 141 11.88 -8.85 -4.80
C GLN A 141 10.68 -9.23 -3.96
N VAL A 142 10.59 -8.62 -2.78
CA VAL A 142 9.53 -8.84 -1.80
C VAL A 142 8.75 -7.54 -1.63
N PHE A 143 7.42 -7.63 -1.66
CA PHE A 143 6.51 -6.50 -1.68
C PHE A 143 5.52 -6.55 -0.52
N GLN A 144 5.18 -5.37 -0.03
CA GLN A 144 4.02 -5.12 0.83
C GLN A 144 3.18 -4.02 0.19
N ALA A 145 1.90 -4.31 -0.07
CA ALA A 145 0.91 -3.28 -0.38
C ALA A 145 -0.03 -3.17 0.80
N VAL A 146 -0.19 -1.97 1.39
CA VAL A 146 -0.91 -1.80 2.65
C VAL A 146 -1.76 -0.54 2.67
N MET A 147 -2.90 -0.63 3.34
CA MET A 147 -3.77 0.48 3.69
C MET A 147 -3.89 0.59 5.22
N TYR A 148 -3.91 1.84 5.71
CA TYR A 148 -4.17 2.17 7.12
C TYR A 148 -5.27 3.22 7.22
N ALA A 149 -6.29 2.96 8.03
CA ALA A 149 -7.37 3.92 8.32
C ALA A 149 -8.02 3.57 9.67
N ASP A 150 -8.84 4.46 10.20
CA ASP A 150 -9.70 4.12 11.34
C ASP A 150 -10.74 3.08 10.93
N LYS A 151 -11.26 3.22 9.70
CA LYS A 151 -12.15 2.25 9.04
C LYS A 151 -11.83 2.20 7.54
N ILE A 152 -11.61 1.01 7.01
CA ILE A 152 -11.34 0.79 5.58
C ILE A 152 -12.66 0.43 4.89
N ALA A 153 -13.06 1.24 3.91
CA ALA A 153 -14.22 0.97 3.07
C ALA A 153 -13.90 -0.18 2.09
N PRO A 154 -14.78 -1.18 1.96
CA PRO A 154 -14.52 -2.36 1.13
C PRO A 154 -14.25 -2.04 -0.34
N ASP A 155 -15.01 -1.13 -0.95
CA ASP A 155 -14.88 -0.70 -2.33
C ASP A 155 -13.52 -0.02 -2.62
N VAL A 156 -13.02 0.77 -1.67
CA VAL A 156 -11.71 1.40 -1.75
C VAL A 156 -10.60 0.35 -1.66
N ALA A 157 -10.74 -0.61 -0.74
CA ALA A 157 -9.79 -1.70 -0.61
C ALA A 157 -9.79 -2.59 -1.86
N ASP A 158 -10.96 -2.93 -2.38
CA ASP A 158 -11.09 -3.75 -3.60
C ASP A 158 -10.43 -3.05 -4.80
N THR A 159 -10.62 -1.74 -4.96
CA THR A 159 -9.98 -0.97 -6.04
C THR A 159 -8.45 -0.99 -5.89
N PHE A 160 -7.93 -0.76 -4.70
CA PHE A 160 -6.48 -0.72 -4.46
C PHE A 160 -5.82 -2.08 -4.70
N PHE A 161 -6.35 -3.15 -4.10
CA PHE A 161 -5.74 -4.47 -4.20
C PHE A 161 -5.95 -5.12 -5.56
N SER A 162 -7.11 -4.93 -6.22
CA SER A 162 -7.33 -5.45 -7.58
C SER A 162 -6.49 -4.72 -8.65
N GLY A 163 -6.03 -3.51 -8.34
CA GLY A 163 -5.11 -2.76 -9.19
C GLY A 163 -3.68 -3.29 -9.22
N LEU A 164 -3.31 -4.19 -8.30
CA LEU A 164 -1.98 -4.80 -8.25
C LEU A 164 -1.82 -5.84 -9.38
N LYS A 165 -0.78 -5.69 -10.20
CA LYS A 165 -0.48 -6.65 -11.29
C LYS A 165 1.00 -6.61 -11.64
N PHE A 166 1.54 -7.73 -12.10
CA PHE A 166 2.84 -7.80 -12.75
C PHE A 166 2.68 -7.85 -14.27
N GLU A 167 3.47 -7.05 -14.97
CA GLU A 167 3.51 -6.96 -16.43
C GLU A 167 4.83 -7.49 -17.00
#